data_4a94fbe66ffd7e19994256d4db7cf03a
#
_entry.id   4a94fbe66ffd7e19994256d4db7cf03a
#
_cell.length_a   1.000
_cell.length_b   1.000
_cell.length_c   1.000
_cell.angle_alpha   90.00
_cell.angle_beta   90.00
_cell.angle_gamma   90.00
#
_symmetry.space_group_name_H-M   'P 1'
#
loop_
_entity.id
_entity.type
_entity.pdbx_description
1 polymer ?
#
loop_
_entity_poly.entity_id
_entity_poly.type
_entity_poly.pdbx_seq_one_letter_code
_entity_poly.pdbx_strand_id
1 'polypeptide(L)'
;MTTTNLDLTLDIFTEDGSRTRFHQNDGKIAERTLRQLVSPRLFGPPLLTLASEHSISAIPTRTIDMILAHTASPPPLPLPSGWVDAVEVNDEALMNLEAMEASAAAENKHIMLAEIHTLGDWMIRLKLETIVPETAQEQRHLWNHLLDLPAVPFHLKAGGIGAINAANIVRVTVCPPIDGISETALAADLLQSIRS
;
A
#
# COMPACT_ATOMS: atom_id res chain seq x y z
N MET A 1 24.59 25.24 -1.46
CA MET A 1 23.51 24.37 -0.97
C MET A 1 22.51 24.24 -2.11
N THR A 2 22.57 23.15 -2.84
CA THR A 2 21.61 22.86 -3.91
C THR A 2 20.28 22.52 -3.25
N THR A 3 19.33 23.44 -3.28
CA THR A 3 17.92 23.16 -2.97
C THR A 3 17.42 22.17 -4.01
N THR A 4 17.38 20.90 -3.64
CA THR A 4 16.70 19.88 -4.46
C THR A 4 15.24 20.32 -4.52
N ASN A 5 14.79 20.74 -5.68
CA ASN A 5 13.40 21.09 -5.89
C ASN A 5 12.60 19.77 -5.87
N LEU A 6 12.13 19.39 -4.68
CA LEU A 6 11.34 18.19 -4.48
C LEU A 6 9.91 18.49 -4.93
N ASP A 7 9.58 18.02 -6.11
CA ASP A 7 8.22 18.08 -6.65
C ASP A 7 7.39 16.94 -6.10
N LEU A 8 6.24 17.25 -5.51
CA LEU A 8 5.34 16.29 -4.89
C LEU A 8 3.93 16.44 -5.43
N THR A 9 3.39 15.39 -6.02
CA THR A 9 1.98 15.31 -6.37
C THR A 9 1.30 14.27 -5.48
N LEU A 10 0.19 14.65 -4.83
CA LEU A 10 -0.64 13.77 -4.01
C LEU A 10 -1.95 13.49 -4.73
N ASP A 11 -2.29 12.21 -4.86
CA ASP A 11 -3.60 11.74 -5.24
C ASP A 11 -4.30 11.14 -4.03
N ILE A 12 -5.46 11.65 -3.68
CA ILE A 12 -6.30 11.14 -2.59
C ILE A 12 -7.53 10.48 -3.19
N PHE A 13 -7.74 9.24 -2.83
CA PHE A 13 -8.83 8.39 -3.29
C PHE A 13 -9.80 8.17 -2.13
N THR A 14 -11.08 8.36 -2.36
CA THR A 14 -12.11 8.31 -1.31
C THR A 14 -13.15 7.23 -1.56
N GLU A 15 -13.88 6.85 -0.52
CA GLU A 15 -14.88 5.78 -0.51
C GLU A 15 -16.05 6.01 -1.46
N ASP A 16 -16.29 7.27 -1.90
CA ASP A 16 -17.30 7.62 -2.91
C ASP A 16 -16.82 7.45 -4.36
N GLY A 17 -15.61 6.88 -4.55
CA GLY A 17 -15.01 6.72 -5.87
C GLY A 17 -14.37 8.00 -6.44
N SER A 18 -14.24 9.07 -5.63
CA SER A 18 -13.61 10.32 -6.06
C SER A 18 -12.09 10.25 -5.93
N ARG A 19 -11.41 10.98 -6.82
CA ARG A 19 -9.96 11.22 -6.76
C ARG A 19 -9.69 12.72 -6.77
N THR A 20 -8.98 13.22 -5.78
CA THR A 20 -8.54 14.61 -5.71
C THR A 20 -7.03 14.70 -5.79
N ARG A 21 -6.52 15.58 -6.64
CA ARG A 21 -5.08 15.78 -6.84
C ARG A 21 -4.63 17.11 -6.24
N PHE A 22 -3.54 17.06 -5.49
CA PHE A 22 -2.83 18.22 -4.91
C PHE A 22 -1.40 18.24 -5.42
N HIS A 23 -0.86 19.45 -5.54
CA HIS A 23 0.53 19.65 -5.96
C HIS A 23 1.26 20.52 -4.95
N GLN A 24 2.53 20.18 -4.65
CA GLN A 24 3.40 20.91 -3.74
C GLN A 24 4.79 21.05 -4.34
N ASN A 25 5.20 22.29 -4.60
CA ASN A 25 6.49 22.65 -5.19
C ASN A 25 7.50 23.20 -4.16
N ASP A 26 7.09 23.47 -2.91
CA ASP A 26 8.02 23.78 -1.83
C ASP A 26 8.65 22.49 -1.30
N GLY A 27 9.95 22.32 -1.56
CA GLY A 27 10.68 21.11 -1.21
C GLY A 27 10.66 20.78 0.30
N LYS A 28 10.63 21.81 1.20
CA LYS A 28 10.56 21.57 2.65
C LYS A 28 9.20 21.08 3.08
N ILE A 29 8.13 21.65 2.49
CA ILE A 29 6.76 21.21 2.76
C ILE A 29 6.56 19.82 2.19
N ALA A 30 7.03 19.55 0.96
CA ALA A 30 6.97 18.25 0.32
C ALA A 30 7.65 17.16 1.17
N GLU A 31 8.87 17.40 1.66
CA GLU A 31 9.59 16.48 2.54
C GLU A 31 8.84 16.21 3.85
N ARG A 32 8.28 17.24 4.47
CA ARG A 32 7.47 17.10 5.69
C ARG A 32 6.22 16.26 5.42
N THR A 33 5.54 16.51 4.31
CA THR A 33 4.35 15.76 3.88
C THR A 33 4.68 14.28 3.65
N LEU A 34 5.77 13.99 2.94
CA LEU A 34 6.21 12.61 2.72
C LEU A 34 6.50 11.87 4.03
N ARG A 35 7.14 12.52 5.01
CA ARG A 35 7.36 11.93 6.33
C ARG A 35 6.06 11.62 7.07
N GLN A 36 5.02 12.44 6.88
CA GLN A 36 3.70 12.17 7.47
C GLN A 36 3.00 11.00 6.79
N LEU A 37 3.15 10.86 5.47
CA LEU A 37 2.53 9.78 4.70
C LEU A 37 3.06 8.39 5.05
N VAL A 38 4.32 8.28 5.45
CA VAL A 38 4.87 6.99 5.92
C VAL A 38 4.57 6.72 7.40
N SER A 39 3.86 7.61 8.09
CA SER A 39 3.49 7.39 9.48
C SER A 39 2.44 6.29 9.61
N PRO A 40 2.62 5.29 10.50
CA PRO A 40 1.58 4.30 10.77
C PRO A 40 0.31 4.92 11.35
N ARG A 41 0.35 6.17 11.79
CA ARG A 41 -0.81 6.94 12.30
C ARG A 41 -1.42 7.86 11.26
N LEU A 42 -1.10 7.70 9.98
CA LEU A 42 -1.57 8.57 8.89
C LEU A 42 -3.11 8.77 8.93
N PHE A 43 -3.86 7.71 9.11
CA PHE A 43 -5.32 7.72 9.15
C PHE A 43 -5.90 7.82 10.57
N GLY A 44 -5.05 7.97 11.61
CA GLY A 44 -5.50 8.08 13.01
C GLY A 44 -6.17 9.40 13.37
N PRO A 45 -5.68 10.58 12.94
CA PRO A 45 -6.38 11.85 13.13
C PRO A 45 -7.72 11.85 12.40
N PRO A 46 -8.76 12.52 12.91
CA PRO A 46 -10.09 12.54 12.29
C PRO A 46 -10.13 13.25 10.93
N LEU A 47 -9.18 14.16 10.69
CA LEU A 47 -9.06 14.94 9.46
C LEU A 47 -7.63 14.93 8.94
N LEU A 48 -7.48 14.70 7.64
CA LEU A 48 -6.28 15.04 6.88
C LEU A 48 -6.43 16.48 6.41
N THR A 49 -5.51 17.35 6.80
CA THR A 49 -5.54 18.76 6.42
C THR A 49 -4.41 19.07 5.45
N LEU A 50 -4.77 19.60 4.29
CA LEU A 50 -3.87 20.09 3.27
C LEU A 50 -4.03 21.60 3.12
N ALA A 51 -2.93 22.32 3.24
CA ALA A 51 -2.92 23.77 3.15
C ALA A 51 -2.12 24.22 1.92
N SER A 52 -2.66 25.20 1.18
CA SER A 52 -1.98 25.96 0.14
C SER A 52 -1.92 27.44 0.54
N GLU A 53 -1.32 28.28 -0.30
CA GLU A 53 -1.30 29.74 -0.09
C GLU A 53 -2.71 30.36 -0.06
N HIS A 54 -3.68 29.72 -0.71
CA HIS A 54 -5.00 30.32 -0.93
C HIS A 54 -6.17 29.50 -0.34
N SER A 55 -5.89 28.27 0.15
CA SER A 55 -6.97 27.39 0.63
C SER A 55 -6.47 26.38 1.66
N ILE A 56 -7.41 25.92 2.47
CA ILE A 56 -7.23 24.77 3.37
C ILE A 56 -8.30 23.74 3.00
N SER A 57 -7.87 22.51 2.69
CA SER A 57 -8.74 21.38 2.48
C SER A 57 -8.65 20.45 3.69
N ALA A 58 -9.78 20.10 4.27
CA ALA A 58 -9.88 19.15 5.37
C ALA A 58 -10.73 17.96 4.89
N ILE A 59 -10.11 16.76 4.86
CA ILE A 59 -10.75 15.55 4.38
C ILE A 59 -10.87 14.59 5.57
N PRO A 60 -12.07 14.07 5.89
CA PRO A 60 -12.24 13.07 6.93
C PRO A 60 -11.40 11.83 6.61
N THR A 61 -10.47 11.44 7.49
CA THR A 61 -9.55 10.33 7.21
C THR A 61 -10.28 9.00 7.04
N ARG A 62 -11.44 8.84 7.70
CA ARG A 62 -12.29 7.65 7.56
C ARG A 62 -12.83 7.45 6.14
N THR A 63 -12.95 8.53 5.34
CA THR A 63 -13.45 8.46 3.96
C THR A 63 -12.33 8.29 2.95
N ILE A 64 -11.08 8.30 3.38
CA ILE A 64 -9.91 8.11 2.51
C ILE A 64 -9.61 6.63 2.40
N ASP A 65 -9.65 6.10 1.20
CA ASP A 65 -9.25 4.72 0.90
C ASP A 65 -7.75 4.59 0.72
N MET A 66 -7.15 5.54 -0.02
CA MET A 66 -5.75 5.47 -0.38
C MET A 66 -5.19 6.86 -0.68
N ILE A 67 -3.90 7.05 -0.39
CA ILE A 67 -3.13 8.22 -0.79
C ILE A 67 -1.94 7.75 -1.61
N LEU A 68 -1.73 8.35 -2.79
CA LEU A 68 -0.52 8.17 -3.60
C LEU A 68 0.28 9.47 -3.62
N ALA A 69 1.57 9.37 -3.36
CA ALA A 69 2.52 10.47 -3.37
C ALA A 69 3.59 10.23 -4.43
N HIS A 70 3.47 10.91 -5.55
CA HIS A 70 4.41 10.81 -6.65
C HIS A 70 5.60 11.75 -6.40
N THR A 71 6.80 11.18 -6.34
CA THR A 71 8.06 11.89 -6.10
C THR A 71 9.23 11.09 -6.63
N ALA A 72 10.28 11.78 -7.06
CA ALA A 72 11.51 11.14 -7.55
C ALA A 72 12.38 10.55 -6.41
N SER A 73 12.16 10.98 -5.17
CA SER A 73 12.97 10.57 -4.01
C SER A 73 12.07 10.16 -2.85
N PRO A 74 11.43 8.98 -2.91
CA PRO A 74 10.59 8.50 -1.83
C PRO A 74 11.41 8.17 -0.58
N PRO A 75 10.86 8.42 0.63
CA PRO A 75 11.49 7.94 1.86
C PRO A 75 11.37 6.40 1.96
N PRO A 76 12.22 5.75 2.79
CA PRO A 76 12.06 4.33 3.07
C PRO A 76 10.71 4.04 3.73
N LEU A 77 10.11 2.90 3.39
CA LEU A 77 8.85 2.48 3.98
C LEU A 77 9.07 1.90 5.38
N PRO A 78 8.19 2.22 6.34
CA PRO A 78 8.21 1.64 7.69
C PRO A 78 7.50 0.27 7.66
N LEU A 79 8.11 -0.70 7.00
CA LEU A 79 7.55 -2.04 6.90
C LEU A 79 7.73 -2.81 8.23
N PRO A 80 6.80 -3.74 8.58
CA PRO A 80 6.94 -4.60 9.73
C PRO A 80 8.15 -5.52 9.63
N SER A 81 8.62 -6.04 10.78
CA SER A 81 9.71 -7.02 10.80
C SER A 81 9.40 -8.24 9.94
N GLY A 82 10.37 -8.69 9.17
CA GLY A 82 10.23 -9.79 8.22
C GLY A 82 9.76 -9.37 6.82
N TRP A 83 9.25 -8.17 6.65
CA TRP A 83 8.94 -7.59 5.35
C TRP A 83 10.18 -6.90 4.76
N VAL A 84 10.42 -7.11 3.47
CA VAL A 84 11.54 -6.52 2.74
C VAL A 84 11.05 -5.35 1.90
N ASP A 85 9.96 -5.54 1.15
CA ASP A 85 9.38 -4.50 0.30
C ASP A 85 7.90 -4.76 0.00
N ALA A 86 7.20 -3.70 -0.42
CA ALA A 86 5.85 -3.73 -0.95
C ALA A 86 5.81 -2.75 -2.13
N VAL A 87 5.57 -3.25 -3.34
CA VAL A 87 5.67 -2.46 -4.57
C VAL A 87 4.41 -2.64 -5.42
N GLU A 88 3.86 -1.53 -5.91
CA GLU A 88 2.78 -1.55 -6.89
C GLU A 88 3.21 -2.30 -8.16
N VAL A 89 2.36 -3.18 -8.66
CA VAL A 89 2.58 -3.93 -9.90
C VAL A 89 1.37 -3.87 -10.83
N ASN A 90 1.60 -4.16 -12.11
CA ASN A 90 0.53 -4.26 -13.10
C ASN A 90 0.05 -5.72 -13.26
N ASP A 91 -0.96 -5.90 -14.11
CA ASP A 91 -1.58 -7.21 -14.39
C ASP A 91 -0.59 -8.25 -14.93
N GLU A 92 0.46 -7.82 -15.64
CA GLU A 92 1.49 -8.71 -16.17
C GLU A 92 2.29 -9.43 -15.07
N ALA A 93 2.35 -8.86 -13.86
CA ALA A 93 3.05 -9.49 -12.74
C ALA A 93 2.44 -10.84 -12.36
N LEU A 94 1.11 -11.01 -12.46
CA LEU A 94 0.44 -12.28 -12.22
C LEU A 94 0.88 -13.38 -13.19
N MET A 95 1.11 -13.01 -14.45
CA MET A 95 1.57 -13.97 -15.49
C MET A 95 3.05 -14.36 -15.32
N ASN A 96 3.81 -13.56 -14.57
CA ASN A 96 5.24 -13.77 -14.36
C ASN A 96 5.59 -14.23 -12.93
N LEU A 97 4.59 -14.59 -12.11
CA LEU A 97 4.79 -14.91 -10.70
C LEU A 97 5.82 -16.01 -10.47
N GLU A 98 5.74 -17.13 -11.20
CA GLU A 98 6.70 -18.25 -11.07
C GLU A 98 8.16 -17.81 -11.30
N ALA A 99 8.38 -16.97 -12.31
CA ALA A 99 9.73 -16.45 -12.61
C ALA A 99 10.22 -15.50 -11.49
N MET A 100 9.31 -14.71 -10.93
CA MET A 100 9.60 -13.80 -9.82
C MET A 100 9.92 -14.59 -8.54
N GLU A 101 9.16 -15.65 -8.24
CA GLU A 101 9.40 -16.55 -7.11
C GLU A 101 10.76 -17.26 -7.23
N ALA A 102 11.09 -17.78 -8.40
CA ALA A 102 12.38 -18.40 -8.64
C ALA A 102 13.56 -17.44 -8.44
N SER A 103 13.40 -16.19 -8.89
CA SER A 103 14.41 -15.14 -8.67
C SER A 103 14.55 -14.77 -7.21
N ALA A 104 13.44 -14.63 -6.48
CA ALA A 104 13.43 -14.28 -5.06
C ALA A 104 14.02 -15.41 -4.19
N ALA A 105 13.71 -16.65 -4.51
CA ALA A 105 14.24 -17.82 -3.81
C ALA A 105 15.79 -17.88 -3.87
N ALA A 106 16.37 -17.45 -5.00
CA ALA A 106 17.83 -17.34 -5.12
C ALA A 106 18.45 -16.29 -4.17
N GLU A 107 17.65 -15.30 -3.75
CA GLU A 107 18.03 -14.26 -2.79
C GLU A 107 17.54 -14.54 -1.34
N ASN A 108 17.04 -15.74 -1.07
CA ASN A 108 16.42 -16.13 0.19
C ASN A 108 15.23 -15.22 0.57
N LYS A 109 14.44 -14.86 -0.41
CA LYS A 109 13.21 -14.08 -0.27
C LYS A 109 12.00 -14.90 -0.70
N HIS A 110 10.85 -14.55 -0.15
CA HIS A 110 9.55 -15.06 -0.57
C HIS A 110 8.73 -13.91 -1.16
N ILE A 111 8.04 -14.19 -2.27
CA ILE A 111 7.18 -13.21 -2.96
C ILE A 111 5.74 -13.66 -2.88
N MET A 112 4.86 -12.69 -2.65
CA MET A 112 3.42 -12.83 -2.77
C MET A 112 2.88 -11.66 -3.59
N LEU A 113 1.84 -11.91 -4.38
CA LEU A 113 1.04 -10.86 -5.01
C LEU A 113 -0.26 -10.69 -4.24
N ALA A 114 -0.55 -9.48 -3.82
CA ALA A 114 -1.79 -9.12 -3.14
C ALA A 114 -2.62 -8.21 -4.04
N GLU A 115 -3.87 -8.59 -4.29
CA GLU A 115 -4.88 -7.72 -4.89
C GLU A 115 -5.77 -7.18 -3.77
N ILE A 116 -5.80 -5.87 -3.60
CA ILE A 116 -6.50 -5.18 -2.51
C ILE A 116 -7.62 -4.34 -3.11
N HIS A 117 -8.85 -4.54 -2.63
CA HIS A 117 -10.03 -3.78 -2.97
C HIS A 117 -10.47 -2.92 -1.79
N THR A 118 -10.88 -1.68 -2.06
CA THR A 118 -11.34 -0.72 -1.05
C THR A 118 -12.81 -0.35 -1.23
N LEU A 119 -13.36 0.39 -0.27
CA LEU A 119 -14.78 0.79 -0.25
C LEU A 119 -15.19 1.60 -1.50
N GLY A 120 -14.33 2.48 -2.00
CA GLY A 120 -14.58 3.30 -3.21
C GLY A 120 -14.35 2.56 -4.52
N ASP A 121 -14.33 1.22 -4.51
CA ASP A 121 -14.08 0.37 -5.70
C ASP A 121 -12.67 0.52 -6.31
N TRP A 122 -11.72 1.10 -5.55
CA TRP A 122 -10.34 1.15 -5.98
C TRP A 122 -9.72 -0.23 -5.82
N MET A 123 -8.92 -0.60 -6.81
CA MET A 123 -8.18 -1.84 -6.77
C MET A 123 -6.70 -1.56 -7.02
N ILE A 124 -5.85 -2.11 -6.17
CA ILE A 124 -4.40 -2.05 -6.32
C ILE A 124 -3.78 -3.43 -6.18
N ARG A 125 -2.73 -3.68 -6.94
CA ARG A 125 -1.93 -4.90 -6.83
C ARG A 125 -0.55 -4.58 -6.31
N LEU A 126 -0.14 -5.32 -5.30
CA LEU A 126 1.16 -5.18 -4.66
C LEU A 126 1.94 -6.48 -4.80
N LYS A 127 3.21 -6.36 -5.21
CA LYS A 127 4.22 -7.37 -4.95
C LYS A 127 4.74 -7.16 -3.55
N LEU A 128 4.61 -8.17 -2.72
CA LEU A 128 5.05 -8.19 -1.34
C LEU A 128 6.27 -9.10 -1.23
N GLU A 129 7.38 -8.57 -0.76
CA GLU A 129 8.61 -9.32 -0.51
C GLU A 129 8.81 -9.51 0.99
N THR A 130 9.08 -10.75 1.41
CA THR A 130 9.41 -11.08 2.79
C THR A 130 10.70 -11.89 2.84
N ILE A 131 11.30 -11.97 4.03
CA ILE A 131 12.30 -13.01 4.31
C ILE A 131 11.57 -14.35 4.23
N VAL A 132 12.23 -15.39 3.71
CA VAL A 132 11.64 -16.74 3.68
C VAL A 132 11.25 -17.16 5.09
N PRO A 133 9.98 -17.40 5.38
CA PRO A 133 9.57 -17.90 6.68
C PRO A 133 10.01 -19.36 6.86
N GLU A 134 10.53 -19.70 8.01
CA GLU A 134 10.99 -21.08 8.32
C GLU A 134 9.80 -22.01 8.58
N THR A 135 8.66 -21.45 9.00
CA THR A 135 7.47 -22.20 9.37
C THR A 135 6.18 -21.56 8.84
N ALA A 136 5.13 -22.36 8.64
CA ALA A 136 3.79 -21.88 8.30
C ALA A 136 3.23 -20.91 9.37
N GLN A 137 3.66 -21.04 10.63
CA GLN A 137 3.27 -20.12 11.70
C GLN A 137 3.88 -18.74 11.50
N GLU A 138 5.14 -18.64 11.09
CA GLU A 138 5.80 -17.37 10.77
C GLU A 138 5.17 -16.71 9.55
N GLN A 139 4.84 -17.49 8.53
CA GLN A 139 4.15 -16.97 7.35
C GLN A 139 2.79 -16.34 7.73
N ARG A 140 1.98 -17.02 8.56
CA ARG A 140 0.75 -16.45 9.11
C ARG A 140 0.98 -15.18 9.92
N HIS A 141 2.03 -15.17 10.72
CA HIS A 141 2.36 -14.02 11.55
C HIS A 141 2.71 -12.79 10.71
N LEU A 142 3.51 -12.97 9.67
CA LEU A 142 3.82 -11.90 8.70
C LEU A 142 2.54 -11.35 8.06
N TRP A 143 1.65 -12.23 7.63
CA TRP A 143 0.38 -11.85 7.02
C TRP A 143 -0.53 -11.06 7.97
N ASN A 144 -0.72 -11.57 9.19
CA ASN A 144 -1.53 -10.88 10.19
C ASN A 144 -0.95 -9.51 10.52
N HIS A 145 0.37 -9.39 10.62
CA HIS A 145 1.04 -8.10 10.83
C HIS A 145 0.73 -7.08 9.74
N LEU A 146 0.62 -7.50 8.47
CA LEU A 146 0.23 -6.59 7.39
C LEU A 146 -1.21 -6.10 7.57
N LEU A 147 -2.13 -7.00 7.91
CA LEU A 147 -3.55 -6.67 8.10
C LEU A 147 -3.80 -5.85 9.37
N ASP A 148 -2.94 -5.97 10.38
CA ASP A 148 -3.03 -5.19 11.63
C ASP A 148 -2.48 -3.77 11.48
N LEU A 149 -1.81 -3.44 10.36
CA LEU A 149 -1.36 -2.08 10.12
C LEU A 149 -2.55 -1.14 9.90
N PRO A 150 -2.63 0.00 10.58
CA PRO A 150 -3.68 0.99 10.32
C PRO A 150 -3.53 1.65 8.93
N ALA A 151 -2.32 1.62 8.37
CA ALA A 151 -2.01 2.05 7.02
C ALA A 151 -1.05 1.04 6.38
N VAL A 152 -1.36 0.54 5.20
CA VAL A 152 -0.49 -0.36 4.42
C VAL A 152 0.36 0.48 3.47
N PRO A 153 1.65 0.70 3.77
CA PRO A 153 2.53 1.49 2.92
C PRO A 153 3.10 0.65 1.78
N PHE A 154 3.35 1.28 0.64
CA PHE A 154 3.97 0.63 -0.53
C PHE A 154 4.70 1.62 -1.43
N HIS A 155 5.62 1.14 -2.25
CA HIS A 155 6.27 1.91 -3.31
C HIS A 155 5.42 1.91 -4.58
N LEU A 156 5.35 3.06 -5.25
CA LEU A 156 4.73 3.17 -6.57
C LEU A 156 5.68 2.67 -7.65
N LYS A 157 5.17 1.93 -8.64
CA LYS A 157 5.94 1.49 -9.81
C LYS A 157 6.53 2.67 -10.59
N ALA A 158 5.79 3.77 -10.67
CA ALA A 158 6.21 4.99 -11.38
C ALA A 158 7.11 5.93 -10.56
N GLY A 159 7.48 5.54 -9.34
CA GLY A 159 8.21 6.36 -8.38
C GLY A 159 7.29 7.08 -7.40
N GLY A 160 7.68 7.02 -6.13
CA GLY A 160 6.90 7.55 -5.01
C GLY A 160 6.44 6.49 -4.02
N ILE A 161 5.49 6.85 -3.18
CA ILE A 161 4.92 5.99 -2.15
C ILE A 161 3.41 6.06 -2.15
N GLY A 162 2.77 4.99 -1.70
CA GLY A 162 1.34 4.94 -1.42
C GLY A 162 1.07 4.47 0.00
N ALA A 163 -0.13 4.75 0.49
CA ALA A 163 -0.66 4.23 1.74
C ALA A 163 -2.13 3.91 1.58
N ILE A 164 -2.52 2.67 1.89
CA ILE A 164 -3.91 2.22 1.90
C ILE A 164 -4.43 2.31 3.33
N ASN A 165 -5.62 2.86 3.52
CA ASN A 165 -6.31 2.84 4.80
C ASN A 165 -6.86 1.44 5.05
N ALA A 166 -6.28 0.73 6.02
CA ALA A 166 -6.68 -0.65 6.30
C ALA A 166 -8.15 -0.77 6.74
N ALA A 167 -8.71 0.26 7.39
CA ALA A 167 -10.11 0.27 7.81
C ALA A 167 -11.09 0.27 6.61
N ASN A 168 -10.63 0.66 5.43
CA ASN A 168 -11.43 0.75 4.21
C ASN A 168 -11.15 -0.39 3.23
N ILE A 169 -10.35 -1.37 3.61
CA ILE A 169 -10.13 -2.58 2.80
C ILE A 169 -11.36 -3.48 2.88
N VAL A 170 -11.91 -3.81 1.73
CA VAL A 170 -13.07 -4.70 1.58
C VAL A 170 -12.65 -6.15 1.37
N ARG A 171 -11.59 -6.34 0.57
CA ARG A 171 -11.09 -7.67 0.22
C ARG A 171 -9.60 -7.62 -0.06
N VAL A 172 -8.91 -8.67 0.37
CA VAL A 172 -7.53 -8.95 -0.07
C VAL A 172 -7.49 -10.36 -0.64
N THR A 173 -6.93 -10.50 -1.83
CA THR A 173 -6.66 -11.78 -2.47
C THR A 173 -5.15 -11.92 -2.60
N VAL A 174 -4.59 -13.06 -2.20
CA VAL A 174 -3.13 -13.31 -2.22
C VAL A 174 -2.81 -14.53 -3.05
N CYS A 175 -1.76 -14.45 -3.84
CA CYS A 175 -1.20 -15.51 -4.65
C CYS A 175 0.34 -15.53 -4.53
N PRO A 176 0.99 -16.68 -4.27
CA PRO A 176 0.37 -17.96 -3.94
C PRO A 176 -0.39 -17.91 -2.61
N PRO A 177 -1.25 -18.91 -2.35
CA PRO A 177 -1.97 -18.97 -1.08
C PRO A 177 -0.98 -19.12 0.08
N ILE A 178 -1.34 -18.52 1.22
CA ILE A 178 -0.53 -18.55 2.43
C ILE A 178 -0.72 -19.91 3.10
N ASP A 179 0.36 -20.62 3.36
CA ASP A 179 0.34 -21.89 4.08
C ASP A 179 -0.14 -21.70 5.53
N GLY A 180 -0.95 -22.66 5.99
CA GLY A 180 -1.41 -22.65 7.37
C GLY A 180 -2.42 -21.55 7.70
N ILE A 181 -3.20 -21.07 6.73
CA ILE A 181 -4.39 -20.25 6.99
C ILE A 181 -5.28 -20.95 8.02
N SER A 182 -5.88 -20.16 8.91
CA SER A 182 -6.69 -20.59 10.03
C SER A 182 -7.64 -21.77 9.69
N GLU A 183 -7.79 -22.72 10.60
CA GLU A 183 -8.81 -23.78 10.52
C GLU A 183 -10.23 -23.22 10.40
N THR A 184 -10.43 -21.93 10.69
CA THR A 184 -11.69 -21.20 10.51
C THR A 184 -11.89 -20.67 9.08
N ALA A 185 -10.90 -20.78 8.19
CA ALA A 185 -11.06 -20.38 6.80
C ALA A 185 -12.07 -21.29 6.08
N LEU A 186 -13.02 -20.67 5.38
CA LEU A 186 -13.95 -21.40 4.53
C LEU A 186 -13.28 -21.76 3.22
N ALA A 187 -13.28 -23.03 2.83
CA ALA A 187 -12.81 -23.45 1.52
C ALA A 187 -13.81 -23.01 0.46
N ALA A 188 -13.39 -22.12 -0.43
CA ALA A 188 -14.22 -21.63 -1.53
C ALA A 188 -13.35 -21.18 -2.72
N ASP A 189 -13.84 -21.43 -3.92
CA ASP A 189 -13.25 -20.90 -5.16
C ASP A 189 -13.97 -19.62 -5.57
N LEU A 190 -13.23 -18.57 -5.88
CA LEU A 190 -13.80 -17.34 -6.42
C LEU A 190 -14.17 -17.56 -7.89
N LEU A 191 -15.46 -17.78 -8.18
CA LEU A 191 -15.95 -17.96 -9.55
C LEU A 191 -16.14 -16.62 -10.27
N GLN A 192 -16.73 -15.65 -9.59
CA GLN A 192 -17.00 -14.32 -10.16
C GLN A 192 -17.26 -13.30 -9.03
N SER A 193 -16.77 -12.07 -9.22
CA SER A 193 -17.19 -10.92 -8.41
C SER A 193 -18.35 -10.21 -9.13
N ILE A 194 -19.56 -10.28 -8.55
CA ILE A 194 -20.75 -9.63 -9.10
C ILE A 194 -20.95 -8.32 -8.37
N ARG A 195 -21.01 -7.20 -9.14
CA ARG A 195 -21.42 -5.90 -8.62
C ARG A 195 -22.94 -5.78 -8.73
N SER A 196 -23.57 -5.41 -7.67
CA SER A 196 -25.01 -5.06 -7.60
C SER A 196 -25.24 -3.61 -7.96
#